data_d5f5125f9e41212d57de90900c60bda3
#
_entry.id   d5f5125f9e41212d57de90900c60bda3
#
_cell.length_a   1.000
_cell.length_b   1.000
_cell.length_c   1.000
_cell.angle_alpha   90.00
_cell.angle_beta   90.00
_cell.angle_gamma   90.00
#
_symmetry.space_group_name_H-M   'P 1'
#
loop_
_entity.id
_entity.type
_entity.pdbx_description
1 polymer ?
#
loop_
_entity_poly.entity_id
_entity_poly.type
_entity_poly.pdbx_seq_one_letter_code
_entity_poly.pdbx_strand_id
1 'polypeptide(L)'
;MELSKVRTAEEIIAQFKDGQIIAIGGQTNQYMPDRLIDCVLESGARHLTIYSIDSSDPGHGVSLLVEAGRVDAMVTTHVGTNPLTNAKIQSGALKAEFNPMGTFIERIR
;
A
#
# COMPACT_ATOMS: atom_id res chain seq x y z
N MET A 1 2.87 16.01 -27.84
CA MET A 1 2.98 15.39 -26.50
C MET A 1 1.67 15.58 -25.74
N GLU A 2 1.13 14.51 -25.21
CA GLU A 2 -0.07 14.58 -24.42
C GLU A 2 0.27 15.00 -22.99
N LEU A 3 -0.42 16.06 -22.49
CA LEU A 3 -0.20 16.57 -21.15
C LEU A 3 -1.23 16.07 -20.14
N SER A 4 -2.24 15.32 -20.59
CA SER A 4 -3.28 14.79 -19.72
C SER A 4 -2.73 13.66 -18.85
N LYS A 5 -3.14 13.64 -17.58
CA LYS A 5 -2.86 12.54 -16.66
C LYS A 5 -3.98 11.50 -16.62
N VAL A 6 -5.02 11.69 -17.42
CA VAL A 6 -6.13 10.73 -17.48
C VAL A 6 -5.67 9.47 -18.21
N ARG A 7 -5.92 8.32 -17.59
CA ARG A 7 -5.56 7.02 -18.13
C ARG A 7 -6.73 6.05 -17.98
N THR A 8 -6.80 5.06 -18.85
CA THR A 8 -7.75 3.96 -18.69
C THR A 8 -7.27 3.04 -17.56
N ALA A 9 -8.20 2.23 -17.03
CA ALA A 9 -7.84 1.24 -16.01
C ALA A 9 -6.78 0.28 -16.54
N GLU A 10 -6.87 -0.14 -17.79
CA GLU A 10 -5.91 -1.06 -18.41
C GLU A 10 -4.51 -0.44 -18.48
N GLU A 11 -4.41 0.84 -18.84
CA GLU A 11 -3.12 1.53 -18.87
C GLU A 11 -2.49 1.62 -17.48
N ILE A 12 -3.31 1.87 -16.46
CA ILE A 12 -2.84 1.96 -15.07
C ILE A 12 -2.39 0.59 -14.57
N ILE A 13 -3.19 -0.44 -14.81
CA ILE A 13 -2.86 -1.82 -14.40
C ILE A 13 -1.51 -2.24 -15.00
N ALA A 14 -1.25 -1.89 -16.25
CA ALA A 14 -0.03 -2.26 -16.94
C ALA A 14 1.24 -1.63 -16.32
N GLN A 15 1.09 -0.60 -15.49
CA GLN A 15 2.24 0.07 -14.85
C GLN A 15 2.69 -0.62 -13.57
N PHE A 16 1.88 -1.49 -12.98
CA PHE A 16 2.22 -2.17 -11.73
C PHE A 16 3.02 -3.44 -12.01
N LYS A 17 4.19 -3.53 -11.40
CA LYS A 17 5.15 -4.61 -11.58
C LYS A 17 5.59 -5.15 -10.23
N ASP A 18 6.08 -6.38 -10.22
CA ASP A 18 6.64 -6.98 -9.02
C ASP A 18 7.83 -6.17 -8.50
N GLY A 19 7.95 -6.10 -7.19
CA GLY A 19 9.09 -5.47 -6.54
C GLY A 19 9.05 -3.94 -6.48
N GLN A 20 7.96 -3.30 -6.90
CA GLN A 20 7.86 -1.84 -6.87
C GLN A 20 7.69 -1.31 -5.46
N ILE A 21 8.09 -0.05 -5.27
CA ILE A 21 7.84 0.73 -4.07
C ILE A 21 6.70 1.69 -4.40
N ILE A 22 5.60 1.61 -3.65
CA ILE A 22 4.40 2.41 -3.91
C ILE A 22 4.05 3.20 -2.65
N ALA A 23 3.89 4.53 -2.80
CA ALA A 23 3.38 5.39 -1.74
C ALA A 23 1.88 5.57 -1.95
N ILE A 24 1.09 5.31 -0.92
CA ILE A 24 -0.36 5.40 -0.97
C ILE A 24 -0.84 6.39 0.07
N GLY A 25 -1.53 7.43 -0.38
CA GLY A 25 -2.11 8.44 0.49
C GLY A 25 -3.38 7.97 1.18
N GLY A 26 -3.83 8.74 2.16
CA GLY A 26 -5.02 8.42 2.94
C GLY A 26 -4.69 8.09 4.38
N GLN A 27 -5.72 7.96 5.20
CA GLN A 27 -5.58 7.62 6.62
C GLN A 27 -6.68 6.65 7.01
N THR A 28 -6.32 5.50 7.54
CA THR A 28 -7.21 4.38 7.85
C THR A 28 -8.00 4.00 6.59
N ASN A 29 -9.28 4.34 6.53
CA ASN A 29 -10.11 4.06 5.35
C ASN A 29 -10.50 5.34 4.61
N GLN A 30 -10.04 6.51 5.08
CA GLN A 30 -10.43 7.80 4.53
C GLN A 30 -9.46 8.26 3.47
N TYR A 31 -10.00 8.80 2.38
CA TYR A 31 -9.21 9.36 1.29
C TYR A 31 -8.28 8.34 0.62
N MET A 32 -8.59 7.05 0.76
CA MET A 32 -7.84 6.00 0.09
C MET A 32 -8.18 5.95 -1.39
N PRO A 33 -7.19 5.75 -2.28
CA PRO A 33 -7.44 5.61 -3.71
C PRO A 33 -7.93 4.19 -4.03
N ASP A 34 -9.15 3.85 -3.62
CA ASP A 34 -9.66 2.47 -3.69
C ASP A 34 -9.63 1.88 -5.10
N ARG A 35 -9.96 2.68 -6.11
CA ARG A 35 -9.93 2.22 -7.50
C ARG A 35 -8.51 1.88 -7.95
N LEU A 36 -7.52 2.67 -7.53
CA LEU A 36 -6.12 2.41 -7.85
C LEU A 36 -5.62 1.17 -7.10
N ILE A 37 -6.07 0.97 -5.88
CA ILE A 37 -5.73 -0.25 -5.11
C ILE A 37 -6.30 -1.47 -5.82
N ASP A 38 -7.53 -1.40 -6.32
CA ASP A 38 -8.10 -2.47 -7.13
C ASP A 38 -7.27 -2.76 -8.38
N CYS A 39 -6.75 -1.72 -9.02
CA CYS A 39 -5.87 -1.87 -10.18
C CYS A 39 -4.58 -2.61 -9.81
N VAL A 40 -4.01 -2.34 -8.65
CA VAL A 40 -2.82 -3.08 -8.16
C VAL A 40 -3.15 -4.56 -7.99
N LEU A 41 -4.30 -4.86 -7.39
CA LEU A 41 -4.74 -6.24 -7.22
C LEU A 41 -4.93 -6.95 -8.56
N GLU A 42 -5.57 -6.28 -9.51
CA GLU A 42 -5.81 -6.85 -10.84
C GLU A 42 -4.52 -7.06 -11.63
N SER A 43 -3.49 -6.23 -11.39
CA SER A 43 -2.20 -6.34 -12.07
C SER A 43 -1.47 -7.64 -11.74
N GLY A 44 -1.78 -8.25 -10.61
CA GLY A 44 -1.04 -9.41 -10.12
C GLY A 44 0.33 -9.09 -9.53
N ALA A 45 0.69 -7.81 -9.42
CA ALA A 45 1.99 -7.41 -8.87
C ALA A 45 2.17 -7.93 -7.44
N ARG A 46 3.36 -8.44 -7.13
CA ARG A 46 3.74 -9.01 -5.84
C ARG A 46 5.06 -8.44 -5.37
N HIS A 47 5.45 -8.79 -4.15
CA HIS A 47 6.71 -8.35 -3.55
C HIS A 47 6.81 -6.82 -3.48
N LEU A 48 5.69 -6.18 -3.16
CA LEU A 48 5.60 -4.73 -3.08
C LEU A 48 6.10 -4.22 -1.75
N THR A 49 6.67 -3.01 -1.77
CA THR A 49 6.96 -2.23 -0.58
C THR A 49 5.99 -1.06 -0.56
N ILE A 50 5.21 -0.93 0.51
CA ILE A 50 4.17 0.09 0.62
C ILE A 50 4.57 1.15 1.64
N TYR A 51 4.54 2.42 1.25
CA TYR A 51 4.65 3.56 2.14
C TYR A 51 3.25 4.10 2.36
N SER A 52 2.73 3.97 3.56
CA SER A 52 1.41 4.51 3.91
C SER A 52 1.37 4.85 5.40
N ILE A 53 0.46 5.75 5.78
CA ILE A 53 0.34 6.17 7.19
C ILE A 53 0.00 4.98 8.08
N ASP A 54 -0.93 4.13 7.64
CA ASP A 54 -1.29 2.89 8.33
C ASP A 54 -1.68 1.82 7.30
N SER A 55 -2.17 0.68 7.77
CA SER A 55 -2.56 -0.42 6.89
C SER A 55 -4.06 -0.50 6.65
N SER A 56 -4.80 0.54 7.00
CA SER A 56 -6.26 0.57 6.94
C SER A 56 -6.89 -0.51 7.85
N ASP A 57 -8.20 -0.64 7.84
CA ASP A 57 -8.89 -1.71 8.56
C ASP A 57 -8.97 -2.97 7.69
N PRO A 58 -9.12 -4.15 8.29
CA PRO A 58 -9.28 -5.38 7.52
C PRO A 58 -10.35 -5.25 6.45
N GLY A 59 -10.04 -5.69 5.24
CA GLY A 59 -10.97 -5.65 4.10
C GLY A 59 -11.07 -4.32 3.39
N HIS A 60 -10.24 -3.34 3.76
CA HIS A 60 -10.28 -1.99 3.19
C HIS A 60 -8.89 -1.51 2.81
N GLY A 61 -8.83 -0.64 1.80
CA GLY A 61 -7.63 0.12 1.44
C GLY A 61 -6.37 -0.73 1.32
N VAL A 62 -5.31 -0.29 1.96
CA VAL A 62 -4.01 -0.96 1.93
C VAL A 62 -4.07 -2.39 2.47
N SER A 63 -4.99 -2.66 3.42
CA SER A 63 -5.14 -4.01 3.98
C SER A 63 -5.48 -5.03 2.90
N LEU A 64 -6.21 -4.64 1.86
CA LEU A 64 -6.52 -5.56 0.75
C LEU A 64 -5.25 -6.12 0.10
N LEU A 65 -4.24 -5.29 -0.07
CA LEU A 65 -2.96 -5.72 -0.64
C LEU A 65 -2.21 -6.63 0.33
N VAL A 66 -2.21 -6.29 1.61
CA VAL A 66 -1.56 -7.08 2.65
C VAL A 66 -2.24 -8.45 2.76
N GLU A 67 -3.58 -8.47 2.80
CA GLU A 67 -4.35 -9.71 2.93
C GLU A 67 -4.16 -10.62 1.73
N ALA A 68 -3.98 -10.05 0.55
CA ALA A 68 -3.76 -10.82 -0.68
C ALA A 68 -2.32 -11.36 -0.81
N GLY A 69 -1.44 -11.07 0.15
CA GLY A 69 -0.06 -11.53 0.11
C GLY A 69 0.82 -10.83 -0.91
N ARG A 70 0.46 -9.59 -1.30
CA ARG A 70 1.19 -8.84 -2.32
C ARG A 70 2.29 -7.95 -1.76
N VAL A 71 2.37 -7.78 -0.44
CA VAL A 71 3.26 -6.84 0.22
C VAL A 71 4.30 -7.57 1.04
N ASP A 72 5.58 -7.34 0.75
CA ASP A 72 6.70 -7.89 1.51
C ASP A 72 7.10 -6.97 2.66
N ALA A 73 6.97 -5.66 2.48
CA ALA A 73 7.40 -4.68 3.45
C ALA A 73 6.50 -3.44 3.47
N MET A 74 6.34 -2.86 4.65
CA MET A 74 5.67 -1.58 4.82
C MET A 74 6.55 -0.61 5.58
N VAL A 75 6.53 0.65 5.13
CA VAL A 75 7.05 1.78 5.90
C VAL A 75 5.83 2.60 6.30
N THR A 76 5.56 2.70 7.59
CA THR A 76 4.28 3.18 8.10
C THR A 76 4.47 3.89 9.44
N THR A 77 3.40 4.49 9.96
CA THR A 77 3.43 5.11 11.29
C THR A 77 2.91 4.17 12.37
N HIS A 78 1.87 3.39 12.07
CA HIS A 78 1.31 2.41 13.01
C HIS A 78 0.43 1.41 12.26
N VAL A 79 0.18 0.29 12.89
CA VAL A 79 -0.75 -0.74 12.40
C VAL A 79 -1.70 -1.24 13.50
N GLY A 80 -1.83 -0.46 14.58
CA GLY A 80 -2.55 -0.89 15.78
C GLY A 80 -4.01 -1.23 15.60
N THR A 81 -4.65 -0.72 14.54
CA THR A 81 -6.06 -0.98 14.27
C THR A 81 -6.29 -2.18 13.34
N ASN A 82 -5.22 -2.84 12.90
CA ASN A 82 -5.35 -3.95 11.93
C ASN A 82 -4.70 -5.22 12.46
N PRO A 83 -5.49 -6.13 13.07
CA PRO A 83 -4.94 -7.38 13.61
C PRO A 83 -4.38 -8.31 12.54
N LEU A 84 -4.88 -8.26 11.31
CA LEU A 84 -4.38 -9.11 10.22
C LEU A 84 -2.97 -8.69 9.82
N THR A 85 -2.71 -7.39 9.72
CA THR A 85 -1.38 -6.86 9.45
C THR A 85 -0.43 -7.21 10.59
N ASN A 86 -0.85 -7.03 11.84
CA ASN A 86 -0.05 -7.37 13.01
C ASN A 86 0.33 -8.85 13.01
N ALA A 87 -0.61 -9.74 12.68
CA ALA A 87 -0.33 -11.16 12.64
C ALA A 87 0.73 -11.50 11.58
N LYS A 88 0.70 -10.86 10.43
CA LYS A 88 1.70 -11.06 9.38
C LYS A 88 3.08 -10.56 9.79
N ILE A 89 3.14 -9.44 10.50
CA ILE A 89 4.41 -8.92 11.02
C ILE A 89 5.00 -9.89 12.04
N GLN A 90 4.18 -10.37 12.96
CA GLN A 90 4.64 -11.30 14.01
C GLN A 90 5.10 -12.64 13.44
N SER A 91 4.47 -13.10 12.38
CA SER A 91 4.86 -14.36 11.71
C SER A 91 6.10 -14.22 10.83
N GLY A 92 6.54 -13.01 10.57
CA GLY A 92 7.66 -12.74 9.66
C GLY A 92 7.27 -12.68 8.18
N ALA A 93 5.99 -12.82 7.85
CA ALA A 93 5.53 -12.75 6.47
C ALA A 93 5.56 -11.31 5.91
N LEU A 94 5.54 -10.32 6.78
CA LEU A 94 5.56 -8.90 6.41
C LEU A 94 6.60 -8.19 7.27
N LYS A 95 7.53 -7.48 6.62
CA LYS A 95 8.48 -6.61 7.31
C LYS A 95 7.85 -5.24 7.51
N ALA A 96 8.03 -4.65 8.67
CA ALA A 96 7.49 -3.32 8.94
C ALA A 96 8.54 -2.41 9.54
N GLU A 97 8.61 -1.19 9.03
CA GLU A 97 9.40 -0.11 9.60
C GLU A 97 8.43 0.95 10.08
N PHE A 98 8.51 1.31 11.36
CA PHE A 98 7.63 2.28 11.97
C PHE A 98 8.37 3.60 12.18
N ASN A 99 7.75 4.68 11.74
CA ASN A 99 8.30 6.03 11.89
C ASN A 99 7.23 6.95 12.46
N PRO A 100 7.60 7.89 13.36
CA PRO A 100 6.66 8.97 13.72
C PRO A 100 6.25 9.75 12.47
N MET A 101 5.08 10.37 12.50
CA MET A 101 4.49 11.02 11.32
C MET A 101 5.45 11.97 10.61
N GLY A 102 6.16 12.83 11.33
CA GLY A 102 7.11 13.76 10.72
C GLY A 102 8.26 13.05 10.03
N THR A 103 8.82 12.02 10.67
CA THR A 103 9.88 11.20 10.09
C THR A 103 9.38 10.45 8.86
N PHE A 104 8.15 9.93 8.91
CA PHE A 104 7.54 9.24 7.79
C PHE A 104 7.45 10.14 6.55
N ILE A 105 7.00 11.37 6.73
CA ILE A 105 6.90 12.32 5.62
C ILE A 105 8.28 12.61 5.01
N GLU A 106 9.31 12.75 5.84
CA GLU A 106 10.69 12.95 5.35
C GLU A 106 11.21 11.73 4.60
N ARG A 107 10.80 10.52 5.00
CA ARG A 107 11.18 9.29 4.31
C ARG A 107 10.62 9.21 2.89
N ILE A 108 9.44 9.74 2.66
CA ILE A 108 8.81 9.78 1.33
C ILE A 108 9.49 10.80 0.43
N ARG A 109 9.97 11.87 1.02
CA ARG A 109 10.55 13.01 0.30
C ARG A 109 11.89 12.67 -0.48
#